data_da6eca188e982cc4870e9db1cd8e5ac2
#
_entry.id   da6eca188e982cc4870e9db1cd8e5ac2
#
_cell.length_a   1.000
_cell.length_b   1.000
_cell.length_c   1.000
_cell.angle_alpha   90.00
_cell.angle_beta   90.00
_cell.angle_gamma   90.00
#
_symmetry.space_group_name_H-M   'P 1'
#
loop_
_entity.id
_entity.type
_entity.pdbx_description
1 polymer ?
#
loop_
_entity_poly.entity_id
_entity_poly.type
_entity_poly.pdbx_seq_one_letter_code
_entity_poly.pdbx_strand_id
1 'polypeptide(L)'
;LPLRGKILNVEKAMQHKVFENQEIINIYTALGVTVGTEEDSKALNLEKLRYHKIVIMCDADVDGSHISTLILTFFFRYMRELIESGHVYIATPPLYLVKKASKKEYAWSDDDRDKLMEDFGSGTSVQRYKGLGEMNAIQLWETTMNPDSRTFRKVTIDNAGEADRVFSMLMGDEAVSYTHLTLPTTTIV
;
A
#
# COMPACT_ATOMS: atom_id res chain seq x y z
N LEU A 1 9.14 -8.96 1.11
CA LEU A 1 8.92 -9.66 -0.16
C LEU A 1 8.97 -8.62 -1.30
N PRO A 2 9.96 -8.64 -2.20
CA PRO A 2 9.99 -7.77 -3.36
C PRO A 2 9.00 -8.27 -4.41
N LEU A 3 8.18 -7.37 -4.93
CA LEU A 3 7.32 -7.60 -6.10
C LEU A 3 8.00 -7.01 -7.35
N ARG A 4 7.90 -7.71 -8.47
CA ARG A 4 8.55 -7.32 -9.73
C ARG A 4 7.75 -6.33 -10.58
N GLY A 5 6.97 -5.47 -9.93
CA GLY A 5 6.09 -4.50 -10.56
C GLY A 5 4.62 -4.82 -10.35
N LYS A 6 3.79 -4.55 -11.36
CA LYS A 6 2.34 -4.76 -11.29
C LYS A 6 2.02 -6.26 -11.21
N ILE A 7 1.34 -6.66 -10.14
CA ILE A 7 0.85 -8.05 -10.00
C ILE A 7 -0.37 -8.27 -10.90
N LEU A 8 -0.78 -9.54 -11.02
CA LEU A 8 -1.98 -9.91 -11.76
C LEU A 8 -3.21 -9.18 -11.21
N ASN A 9 -4.01 -8.58 -12.10
CA ASN A 9 -5.31 -8.06 -11.74
C ASN A 9 -6.29 -9.21 -11.53
N VAL A 10 -6.53 -9.57 -10.27
CA VAL A 10 -7.38 -10.71 -9.90
C VAL A 10 -8.87 -10.47 -10.13
N GLU A 11 -9.29 -9.21 -10.32
CA GLU A 11 -10.67 -8.88 -10.65
C GLU A 11 -11.04 -9.35 -12.06
N LYS A 12 -10.08 -9.29 -13.01
CA LYS A 12 -10.26 -9.73 -14.40
C LYS A 12 -9.80 -11.15 -14.68
N ALA A 13 -8.90 -11.67 -13.84
CA ALA A 13 -8.30 -12.96 -14.09
C ALA A 13 -9.23 -14.12 -13.75
N MET A 14 -9.19 -15.18 -14.55
CA MET A 14 -9.84 -16.43 -14.19
C MET A 14 -9.18 -17.03 -12.96
N GLN A 15 -9.97 -17.63 -12.06
CA GLN A 15 -9.52 -18.14 -10.77
C GLN A 15 -8.28 -19.07 -10.86
N HIS A 16 -8.24 -19.98 -11.83
CA HIS A 16 -7.11 -20.88 -12.00
C HIS A 16 -5.80 -20.13 -12.27
N LYS A 17 -5.84 -19.03 -13.07
CA LYS A 17 -4.66 -18.19 -13.35
C LYS A 17 -4.16 -17.43 -12.13
N VAL A 18 -5.06 -17.10 -11.19
CA VAL A 18 -4.68 -16.47 -9.94
C VAL A 18 -3.81 -17.42 -9.12
N PHE A 19 -4.21 -18.67 -8.98
CA PHE A 19 -3.45 -19.65 -8.20
C PHE A 19 -2.22 -20.23 -8.92
N GLU A 20 -2.10 -20.04 -10.23
CA GLU A 20 -0.90 -20.37 -11.02
C GLU A 20 0.11 -19.19 -11.06
N ASN A 21 -0.28 -17.98 -10.65
CA ASN A 21 0.57 -16.81 -10.69
C ASN A 21 1.65 -16.86 -9.60
N GLN A 22 2.92 -16.81 -10.02
CA GLN A 22 4.06 -16.97 -9.13
C GLN A 22 4.14 -15.90 -8.03
N GLU A 23 3.79 -14.65 -8.33
CA GLU A 23 3.81 -13.56 -7.33
C GLU A 23 2.75 -13.81 -6.23
N ILE A 24 1.58 -14.30 -6.62
CA ILE A 24 0.50 -14.66 -5.69
C ILE A 24 0.91 -15.86 -4.85
N ILE A 25 1.48 -16.92 -5.45
CA ILE A 25 2.02 -18.08 -4.73
C ILE A 25 3.08 -17.63 -3.72
N ASN A 26 3.96 -16.72 -4.11
CA ASN A 26 4.99 -16.17 -3.23
C ASN A 26 4.40 -15.41 -2.04
N ILE A 27 3.29 -14.67 -2.23
CA ILE A 27 2.58 -13.99 -1.14
C ILE A 27 2.01 -15.00 -0.15
N TYR A 28 1.27 -16.01 -0.60
CA TYR A 28 0.75 -17.09 0.25
C TYR A 28 1.87 -17.78 1.04
N THR A 29 2.94 -18.14 0.34
CA THR A 29 4.10 -18.82 0.94
C THR A 29 4.80 -17.95 1.98
N ALA A 30 4.99 -16.66 1.69
CA ALA A 30 5.64 -15.73 2.60
C ALA A 30 4.80 -15.52 3.87
N LEU A 31 3.50 -15.34 3.72
CA LEU A 31 2.57 -15.14 4.85
C LEU A 31 2.36 -16.42 5.67
N GLY A 32 2.56 -17.59 5.07
CA GLY A 32 2.34 -18.88 5.71
C GLY A 32 0.86 -19.25 5.86
N VAL A 33 -0.02 -18.60 5.11
CA VAL A 33 -1.47 -18.87 5.12
C VAL A 33 -1.86 -19.84 4.02
N THR A 34 -2.95 -20.59 4.24
CA THR A 34 -3.53 -21.52 3.29
C THR A 34 -5.03 -21.28 3.16
N VAL A 35 -5.62 -21.66 2.04
CA VAL A 35 -7.07 -21.67 1.86
C VAL A 35 -7.63 -22.97 2.44
N GLY A 36 -8.72 -22.87 3.18
CA GLY A 36 -9.43 -23.98 3.81
C GLY A 36 -9.16 -24.09 5.31
N THR A 37 -10.25 -24.09 6.07
CA THR A 37 -10.32 -24.41 7.50
C THR A 37 -11.14 -25.68 7.69
N GLU A 38 -11.24 -26.22 8.91
CA GLU A 38 -12.10 -27.35 9.22
C GLU A 38 -13.59 -27.03 9.03
N GLU A 39 -13.96 -25.76 9.24
CA GLU A 39 -15.35 -25.27 9.16
C GLU A 39 -15.73 -24.80 7.75
N ASP A 40 -14.80 -24.16 7.04
CA ASP A 40 -15.03 -23.64 5.68
C ASP A 40 -13.81 -23.88 4.78
N SER A 41 -14.01 -24.68 3.74
CA SER A 41 -12.96 -25.01 2.76
C SER A 41 -12.49 -23.80 1.92
N LYS A 42 -13.21 -22.67 1.96
CA LYS A 42 -12.86 -21.45 1.22
C LYS A 42 -12.27 -20.36 2.11
N ALA A 43 -12.46 -20.46 3.43
CA ALA A 43 -11.93 -19.49 4.38
C ALA A 43 -10.40 -19.53 4.44
N LEU A 44 -9.78 -18.39 4.72
CA LEU A 44 -8.35 -18.30 4.89
C LEU A 44 -7.94 -18.84 6.28
N ASN A 45 -7.04 -19.82 6.30
CA ASN A 45 -6.50 -20.33 7.55
C ASN A 45 -5.38 -19.40 8.07
N LEU A 46 -5.66 -18.69 9.16
CA LEU A 46 -4.75 -17.74 9.80
C LEU A 46 -3.90 -18.35 10.93
N GLU A 47 -4.11 -19.62 11.33
CA GLU A 47 -3.37 -20.24 12.42
C GLU A 47 -1.86 -20.24 12.22
N LYS A 48 -1.44 -20.34 10.94
CA LYS A 48 -0.03 -20.36 10.55
C LYS A 48 0.49 -19.01 10.08
N LEU A 49 -0.29 -17.93 10.26
CA LEU A 49 0.12 -16.58 9.87
C LEU A 49 1.44 -16.21 10.57
N ARG A 50 2.46 -15.88 9.78
CA ARG A 50 3.80 -15.60 10.28
C ARG A 50 3.99 -14.15 10.74
N TYR A 51 3.16 -13.23 10.28
CA TYR A 51 3.35 -11.79 10.48
C TYR A 51 2.09 -11.10 10.98
N HIS A 52 2.20 -10.35 12.06
CA HIS A 52 1.10 -9.53 12.60
C HIS A 52 0.84 -8.25 11.80
N LYS A 53 1.81 -7.78 11.03
CA LYS A 53 1.69 -6.60 10.17
C LYS A 53 2.21 -6.91 8.78
N ILE A 54 1.34 -6.72 7.80
CA ILE A 54 1.61 -6.83 6.37
C ILE A 54 1.57 -5.43 5.83
N VAL A 55 2.72 -4.91 5.41
CA VAL A 55 2.85 -3.50 5.03
C VAL A 55 3.09 -3.40 3.53
N ILE A 56 2.16 -2.78 2.82
CA ILE A 56 2.30 -2.46 1.40
C ILE A 56 3.20 -1.23 1.29
N MET A 57 4.31 -1.37 0.56
CA MET A 57 5.27 -0.30 0.31
C MET A 57 5.41 -0.09 -1.18
N CYS A 58 4.94 1.06 -1.66
CA CYS A 58 4.99 1.46 -3.07
C CYS A 58 5.50 2.90 -3.17
N ASP A 59 5.97 3.26 -4.36
CA ASP A 59 6.35 4.63 -4.67
C ASP A 59 5.15 5.58 -4.60
N ALA A 60 5.41 6.85 -4.31
CA ALA A 60 4.39 7.89 -4.20
C ALA A 60 4.04 8.49 -5.58
N ASP A 61 3.89 7.66 -6.59
CA ASP A 61 3.54 8.02 -7.97
C ASP A 61 2.30 7.27 -8.47
N VAL A 62 1.92 7.50 -9.72
CA VAL A 62 0.74 6.88 -10.35
C VAL A 62 0.90 5.36 -10.46
N ASP A 63 2.09 4.87 -10.79
CA ASP A 63 2.36 3.44 -10.90
C ASP A 63 2.33 2.75 -9.54
N GLY A 64 2.91 3.37 -8.51
CA GLY A 64 2.84 2.88 -7.14
C GLY A 64 1.42 2.83 -6.59
N SER A 65 0.59 3.84 -6.90
CA SER A 65 -0.84 3.85 -6.55
C SER A 65 -1.59 2.69 -7.25
N HIS A 66 -1.28 2.42 -8.52
CA HIS A 66 -1.87 1.29 -9.24
C HIS A 66 -1.42 -0.06 -8.66
N ILE A 67 -0.13 -0.21 -8.32
CA ILE A 67 0.39 -1.42 -7.67
C ILE A 67 -0.30 -1.64 -6.32
N SER A 68 -0.43 -0.60 -5.49
CA SER A 68 -1.15 -0.68 -4.23
C SER A 68 -2.60 -1.13 -4.41
N THR A 69 -3.29 -0.59 -5.42
CA THR A 69 -4.69 -0.96 -5.74
C THR A 69 -4.79 -2.42 -6.17
N LEU A 70 -3.87 -2.91 -7.01
CA LEU A 70 -3.82 -4.34 -7.40
C LEU A 70 -3.64 -5.26 -6.19
N ILE A 71 -2.72 -4.90 -5.29
CA ILE A 71 -2.45 -5.66 -4.07
C ILE A 71 -3.67 -5.63 -3.13
N LEU A 72 -4.29 -4.48 -2.94
CA LEU A 72 -5.51 -4.35 -2.12
C LEU A 72 -6.67 -5.14 -2.72
N THR A 73 -6.84 -5.12 -4.05
CA THR A 73 -7.84 -5.94 -4.75
C THR A 73 -7.62 -7.42 -4.45
N PHE A 74 -6.36 -7.88 -4.53
CA PHE A 74 -6.00 -9.25 -4.20
C PHE A 74 -6.33 -9.59 -2.73
N PHE A 75 -5.94 -8.76 -1.77
CA PHE A 75 -6.27 -8.97 -0.36
C PHE A 75 -7.78 -8.96 -0.12
N PHE A 76 -8.50 -8.04 -0.73
CA PHE A 76 -9.95 -7.94 -0.57
C PHE A 76 -10.68 -9.17 -1.13
N ARG A 77 -10.23 -9.73 -2.27
CA ARG A 77 -10.89 -10.86 -2.93
C ARG A 77 -10.50 -12.24 -2.38
N TYR A 78 -9.25 -12.40 -1.92
CA TYR A 78 -8.68 -13.71 -1.59
C TYR A 78 -8.16 -13.83 -0.14
N MET A 79 -8.00 -12.73 0.58
CA MET A 79 -7.45 -12.71 1.94
C MET A 79 -8.16 -11.65 2.79
N ARG A 80 -9.46 -11.56 2.65
CA ARG A 80 -10.28 -10.52 3.29
C ARG A 80 -10.16 -10.55 4.82
N GLU A 81 -10.05 -11.74 5.39
CA GLU A 81 -9.89 -11.97 6.83
C GLU A 81 -8.65 -11.26 7.39
N LEU A 82 -7.57 -11.10 6.58
CA LEU A 82 -6.39 -10.34 6.99
C LEU A 82 -6.67 -8.85 7.14
N ILE A 83 -7.55 -8.29 6.33
CA ILE A 83 -7.97 -6.88 6.45
C ILE A 83 -8.89 -6.73 7.67
N GLU A 84 -9.90 -7.58 7.81
CA GLU A 84 -10.87 -7.55 8.89
C GLU A 84 -10.21 -7.76 10.27
N SER A 85 -9.22 -8.66 10.34
CA SER A 85 -8.40 -8.88 11.55
C SER A 85 -7.34 -7.78 11.77
N GLY A 86 -7.23 -6.82 10.86
CA GLY A 86 -6.37 -5.64 11.02
C GLY A 86 -4.89 -5.88 10.83
N HIS A 87 -4.51 -6.81 9.98
CA HIS A 87 -3.11 -7.13 9.66
C HIS A 87 -2.53 -6.32 8.51
N VAL A 88 -3.36 -5.68 7.67
CA VAL A 88 -2.93 -5.01 6.44
C VAL A 88 -2.74 -3.50 6.66
N TYR A 89 -1.61 -2.98 6.22
CA TYR A 89 -1.20 -1.59 6.35
C TYR A 89 -0.58 -1.08 5.05
N ILE A 90 -0.63 0.24 4.85
CA ILE A 90 0.10 0.95 3.80
C ILE A 90 1.14 1.83 4.47
N ALA A 91 2.40 1.72 4.03
CA ALA A 91 3.46 2.62 4.46
C ALA A 91 3.26 4.02 3.88
N THR A 92 3.52 5.03 4.71
CA THR A 92 3.47 6.44 4.31
C THR A 92 4.86 7.07 4.46
N PRO A 93 5.77 6.85 3.47
CA PRO A 93 7.07 7.51 3.48
C PRO A 93 6.89 9.04 3.33
N PRO A 94 7.85 9.86 3.81
CA PRO A 94 7.80 11.30 3.64
C PRO A 94 7.94 11.69 2.17
N LEU A 95 7.32 12.82 1.81
CA LEU A 95 7.42 13.39 0.47
C LEU A 95 8.65 14.31 0.33
N TYR A 96 9.12 14.89 1.44
CA TYR A 96 10.19 15.87 1.44
C TYR A 96 11.21 15.63 2.54
N LEU A 97 12.44 15.98 2.25
CA LEU A 97 13.51 16.17 3.22
C LEU A 97 13.95 17.63 3.19
N VAL A 98 13.81 18.32 4.32
CA VAL A 98 14.19 19.71 4.51
C VAL A 98 15.50 19.76 5.29
N LYS A 99 16.51 20.44 4.77
CA LYS A 99 17.86 20.49 5.36
C LYS A 99 18.37 21.93 5.48
N LYS A 100 19.06 22.21 6.60
CA LYS A 100 19.88 23.41 6.74
C LYS A 100 21.09 23.08 7.59
N ALA A 101 22.28 23.21 7.03
CA ALA A 101 23.54 22.79 7.66
C ALA A 101 23.46 21.34 8.18
N SER A 102 23.59 21.11 9.48
CA SER A 102 23.50 19.79 10.11
C SER A 102 22.07 19.36 10.48
N LYS A 103 21.09 20.28 10.44
CA LYS A 103 19.70 20.00 10.80
C LYS A 103 18.98 19.38 9.61
N LYS A 104 18.26 18.28 9.83
CA LYS A 104 17.42 17.62 8.83
C LYS A 104 16.06 17.26 9.45
N GLU A 105 14.99 17.49 8.71
CA GLU A 105 13.63 17.11 9.09
C GLU A 105 12.88 16.58 7.87
N TYR A 106 11.95 15.67 8.10
CA TYR A 106 11.10 15.10 7.05
C TYR A 106 9.70 15.71 7.07
N ALA A 107 9.10 15.88 5.89
CA ALA A 107 7.73 16.37 5.76
C ALA A 107 6.89 15.42 4.90
N TRP A 108 5.64 15.21 5.30
CA TRP A 108 4.68 14.33 4.65
C TRP A 108 3.65 15.09 3.80
N SER A 109 3.60 16.41 3.93
CA SER A 109 2.72 17.30 3.17
C SER A 109 3.45 18.54 2.69
N ASP A 110 2.83 19.27 1.76
CA ASP A 110 3.32 20.59 1.34
C ASP A 110 3.29 21.58 2.50
N ASP A 111 2.23 21.56 3.31
CA ASP A 111 2.08 22.42 4.48
C ASP A 111 3.18 22.18 5.52
N ASP A 112 3.52 20.92 5.78
CA ASP A 112 4.62 20.58 6.71
C ASP A 112 5.96 21.05 6.16
N ARG A 113 6.21 20.87 4.86
CA ARG A 113 7.41 21.40 4.19
C ARG A 113 7.52 22.92 4.36
N ASP A 114 6.45 23.66 4.11
CA ASP A 114 6.45 25.11 4.13
C ASP A 114 6.70 25.63 5.56
N LYS A 115 6.07 25.03 6.57
CA LYS A 115 6.37 25.32 7.99
C LYS A 115 7.84 25.08 8.33
N LEU A 116 8.39 23.94 7.90
CA LEU A 116 9.80 23.63 8.15
C LEU A 116 10.74 24.62 7.43
N MET A 117 10.35 25.07 6.23
CA MET A 117 11.13 26.10 5.52
C MET A 117 11.12 27.44 6.23
N GLU A 118 9.99 27.86 6.81
CA GLU A 118 9.88 29.06 7.62
C GLU A 118 10.72 28.94 8.91
N ASP A 119 10.60 27.83 9.63
CA ASP A 119 11.34 27.56 10.86
C ASP A 119 12.85 27.52 10.65
N PHE A 120 13.30 26.95 9.55
CA PHE A 120 14.72 26.88 9.21
C PHE A 120 15.26 28.17 8.63
N GLY A 121 14.40 29.00 7.99
CA GLY A 121 14.75 30.28 7.40
C GLY A 121 15.65 30.20 6.17
N SER A 122 16.28 31.31 5.81
CA SER A 122 17.11 31.43 4.60
C SER A 122 18.26 30.40 4.55
N GLY A 123 18.55 29.89 3.34
CA GLY A 123 19.59 28.89 3.11
C GLY A 123 19.13 27.44 3.34
N THR A 124 17.83 27.22 3.49
CA THR A 124 17.23 25.88 3.57
C THR A 124 17.19 25.23 2.18
N SER A 125 17.55 23.96 2.11
CA SER A 125 17.40 23.12 0.92
C SER A 125 16.27 22.10 1.10
N VAL A 126 15.49 21.88 0.03
CA VAL A 126 14.41 20.90 0.02
C VAL A 126 14.68 19.85 -1.05
N GLN A 127 14.64 18.60 -0.66
CA GLN A 127 14.67 17.46 -1.57
C GLN A 127 13.29 16.81 -1.58
N ARG A 128 12.66 16.67 -2.76
CA ARG A 128 11.41 15.92 -2.94
C ARG A 128 11.73 14.48 -3.28
N TYR A 129 11.07 13.54 -2.63
CA TYR A 129 11.10 12.12 -2.96
C TYR A 129 9.93 11.76 -3.87
N LYS A 130 10.22 11.16 -5.02
CA LYS A 130 9.22 10.63 -5.97
C LYS A 130 9.00 9.13 -5.77
N GLY A 131 9.99 8.43 -5.22
CA GLY A 131 9.91 7.01 -4.97
C GLY A 131 10.86 6.55 -3.88
N LEU A 132 10.64 5.33 -3.39
CA LEU A 132 11.45 4.71 -2.32
C LEU A 132 12.91 4.51 -2.75
N GLY A 133 13.16 4.32 -4.05
CA GLY A 133 14.50 4.15 -4.61
C GLY A 133 15.39 5.40 -4.55
N GLU A 134 14.82 6.57 -4.27
CA GLU A 134 15.57 7.81 -4.07
C GLU A 134 16.12 7.96 -2.63
N MET A 135 15.65 7.09 -1.72
CA MET A 135 16.10 7.05 -0.33
C MET A 135 17.25 6.07 -0.18
N ASN A 136 18.30 6.46 0.54
CA ASN A 136 19.29 5.50 0.97
C ASN A 136 18.74 4.61 2.11
N ALA A 137 19.45 3.53 2.45
CA ALA A 137 19.01 2.56 3.43
C ALA A 137 18.73 3.17 4.82
N ILE A 138 19.53 4.16 5.24
CA ILE A 138 19.37 4.84 6.52
C ILE A 138 18.10 5.69 6.50
N GLN A 139 17.86 6.46 5.43
CA GLN A 139 16.66 7.27 5.27
C GLN A 139 15.39 6.41 5.25
N LEU A 140 15.42 5.30 4.50
CA LEU A 140 14.29 4.37 4.45
C LEU A 140 14.02 3.74 5.82
N TRP A 141 15.07 3.39 6.56
CA TRP A 141 14.93 2.91 7.93
C TRP A 141 14.30 3.95 8.84
N GLU A 142 14.89 5.15 8.92
CA GLU A 142 14.45 6.23 9.82
C GLU A 142 13.00 6.66 9.59
N THR A 143 12.52 6.62 8.34
CA THR A 143 11.20 7.16 7.96
C THR A 143 10.10 6.13 7.83
N THR A 144 10.45 4.89 7.47
CA THR A 144 9.45 3.91 7.03
C THR A 144 9.56 2.56 7.73
N MET A 145 10.74 2.15 8.18
CA MET A 145 10.95 0.82 8.74
C MET A 145 11.07 0.81 10.28
N ASN A 146 11.65 1.85 10.87
CA ASN A 146 11.88 1.93 12.30
C ASN A 146 10.53 1.96 13.07
N PRO A 147 10.27 1.03 13.99
CA PRO A 147 9.03 0.97 14.77
C PRO A 147 8.70 2.25 15.53
N ASP A 148 9.72 3.02 15.95
CA ASP A 148 9.54 4.21 16.79
C ASP A 148 9.13 5.47 15.99
N SER A 149 9.45 5.50 14.69
CA SER A 149 9.24 6.70 13.83
C SER A 149 8.37 6.46 12.60
N ARG A 150 8.13 5.19 12.22
CA ARG A 150 7.34 4.87 11.03
C ARG A 150 5.87 5.23 11.18
N THR A 151 5.29 5.71 10.07
CA THR A 151 3.86 5.97 9.97
C THR A 151 3.22 4.98 9.02
N PHE A 152 2.22 4.25 9.51
CA PHE A 152 1.44 3.31 8.74
C PHE A 152 -0.03 3.68 8.77
N ARG A 153 -0.68 3.58 7.63
CA ARG A 153 -2.11 3.70 7.50
C ARG A 153 -2.72 2.30 7.51
N LYS A 154 -3.55 2.00 8.51
CA LYS A 154 -4.27 0.72 8.59
C LYS A 154 -5.33 0.66 7.49
N VAL A 155 -5.42 -0.47 6.83
CA VAL A 155 -6.49 -0.74 5.86
C VAL A 155 -7.69 -1.31 6.63
N THR A 156 -8.89 -0.71 6.42
CA THR A 156 -10.15 -1.14 7.00
C THR A 156 -11.21 -1.31 5.92
N ILE A 157 -12.23 -2.09 6.21
CA ILE A 157 -13.43 -2.24 5.36
C ILE A 157 -14.60 -1.75 6.20
N ASP A 158 -15.05 -0.52 5.97
CA ASP A 158 -16.18 0.06 6.70
C ASP A 158 -17.51 -0.43 6.12
N ASN A 159 -17.59 -0.55 4.80
CA ASN A 159 -18.75 -1.07 4.08
C ASN A 159 -18.28 -2.04 2.98
N ALA A 160 -18.55 -3.33 3.20
CA ALA A 160 -18.12 -4.37 2.28
C ALA A 160 -18.78 -4.28 0.89
N GLY A 161 -20.04 -3.89 0.83
CA GLY A 161 -20.78 -3.75 -0.44
C GLY A 161 -20.27 -2.56 -1.26
N GLU A 162 -19.92 -1.46 -0.60
CA GLU A 162 -19.34 -0.30 -1.26
C GLU A 162 -17.91 -0.60 -1.74
N ALA A 163 -17.09 -1.25 -0.92
CA ALA A 163 -15.75 -1.68 -1.30
C ALA A 163 -15.79 -2.63 -2.50
N ASP A 164 -16.71 -3.62 -2.50
CA ASP A 164 -16.91 -4.51 -3.63
C ASP A 164 -17.24 -3.76 -4.93
N ARG A 165 -18.18 -2.82 -4.86
CA ARG A 165 -18.54 -1.99 -6.01
C ARG A 165 -17.35 -1.16 -6.52
N VAL A 166 -16.58 -0.56 -5.61
CA VAL A 166 -15.41 0.27 -5.97
C VAL A 166 -14.33 -0.58 -6.65
N PHE A 167 -14.00 -1.75 -6.10
CA PHE A 167 -13.02 -2.65 -6.73
C PHE A 167 -13.50 -3.15 -8.09
N SER A 168 -14.76 -3.55 -8.24
CA SER A 168 -15.32 -3.97 -9.53
C SER A 168 -15.31 -2.83 -10.55
N MET A 169 -15.64 -1.61 -10.12
CA MET A 169 -15.62 -0.43 -10.99
C MET A 169 -14.19 -0.05 -11.44
N LEU A 170 -13.23 -0.02 -10.52
CA LEU A 170 -11.86 0.43 -10.82
C LEU A 170 -11.03 -0.64 -11.53
N MET A 171 -11.23 -1.91 -11.20
CA MET A 171 -10.38 -3.02 -11.59
C MET A 171 -11.07 -4.02 -12.51
N GLY A 172 -12.40 -3.97 -12.63
CA GLY A 172 -13.21 -4.84 -13.47
C GLY A 172 -13.23 -4.43 -14.95
N ASP A 173 -13.99 -5.16 -15.76
CA ASP A 173 -14.07 -4.94 -17.21
C ASP A 173 -14.72 -3.61 -17.61
N GLU A 174 -15.54 -3.02 -16.75
CA GLU A 174 -16.19 -1.74 -16.96
C GLU A 174 -15.27 -0.53 -16.69
N ALA A 175 -14.06 -0.74 -16.20
CA ALA A 175 -13.11 0.34 -15.85
C ALA A 175 -12.82 1.30 -17.00
N VAL A 176 -12.95 0.87 -18.25
CA VAL A 176 -12.75 1.70 -19.47
C VAL A 176 -13.82 2.78 -19.62
N SER A 177 -15.04 2.54 -19.11
CA SER A 177 -16.17 3.48 -19.24
C SER A 177 -15.99 4.73 -18.37
N TYR A 178 -15.12 4.70 -17.37
CA TYR A 178 -14.92 5.77 -16.39
C TYR A 178 -13.69 6.65 -16.62
N THR A 179 -12.94 6.44 -17.69
CA THR A 179 -11.77 7.28 -18.05
C THR A 179 -12.12 8.75 -18.34
N HIS A 180 -13.40 9.07 -18.48
CA HIS A 180 -13.91 10.43 -18.70
C HIS A 180 -14.55 11.08 -17.45
N LEU A 181 -14.66 10.35 -16.35
CA LEU A 181 -15.06 10.93 -15.08
C LEU A 181 -13.81 11.41 -14.35
N THR A 182 -13.64 12.72 -14.26
CA THR A 182 -12.71 13.33 -13.31
C THR A 182 -13.06 12.80 -11.93
N LEU A 183 -12.23 11.90 -11.40
CA LEU A 183 -12.36 11.43 -10.03
C LEU A 183 -12.33 12.65 -9.11
N PRO A 184 -13.36 12.89 -8.29
CA PRO A 184 -13.20 13.84 -7.21
C PRO A 184 -12.06 13.30 -6.36
N THR A 185 -11.07 14.13 -6.08
CA THR A 185 -10.01 13.89 -5.09
C THR A 185 -10.66 13.78 -3.72
N THR A 186 -11.40 12.73 -3.50
CA THR A 186 -11.98 12.45 -2.19
C THR A 186 -11.09 11.44 -1.52
N THR A 187 -10.41 11.92 -0.51
CA THR A 187 -9.68 11.19 0.51
C THR A 187 -10.43 9.89 0.84
N ILE A 188 -9.86 8.75 0.45
CA ILE A 188 -10.29 7.47 1.00
C ILE A 188 -9.73 7.45 2.42
N VAL A 189 -10.60 7.72 3.37
CA VAL A 189 -10.33 7.60 4.80
C VAL A 189 -10.34 6.13 5.18
#